data_24572a2246f95ed55eed20fc9cb68817
#
_entry.id   24572a2246f95ed55eed20fc9cb68817
#
_cell.length_a   1.000
_cell.length_b   1.000
_cell.length_c   1.000
_cell.angle_alpha   90.00
_cell.angle_beta   90.00
_cell.angle_gamma   90.00
#
_symmetry.space_group_name_H-M   'P 1'
#
loop_
_entity.id
_entity.type
_entity.pdbx_description
1 polymer ?
#
loop_
_entity_poly.entity_id
_entity_poly.type
_entity_poly.pdbx_seq_one_letter_code
_entity_poly.pdbx_strand_id
1 'polypeptide(L)'
;GSPHHVECVAEVASVNVQEQGAAIRYGAPYFDVGSNVNFVEKVSPEKFKLRTYERGVEGETLACGTGAVAAAIAVHYLKLTLINIVNIDALGGILEVSFTSHDGQYKNIQLKGSATFVFSGNFSL
;
A
#
# COMPACT_ATOMS: atom_id res chain seq x y z
N GLY A 1 6.34 -9.86 9.40
CA GLY A 1 5.84 -8.51 9.50
C GLY A 1 4.33 -8.44 9.69
N SER A 2 3.82 -7.23 9.80
CA SER A 2 2.39 -7.02 9.92
C SER A 2 1.68 -7.31 8.61
N PRO A 3 0.48 -7.91 8.66
CA PRO A 3 -0.34 -8.06 7.45
C PRO A 3 -0.73 -6.69 6.87
N HIS A 4 -0.92 -6.65 5.58
CA HIS A 4 -1.39 -5.46 4.87
C HIS A 4 -2.62 -5.80 4.05
N HIS A 5 -3.72 -5.12 4.34
CA HIS A 5 -4.92 -5.16 3.51
C HIS A 5 -4.88 -3.98 2.55
N VAL A 6 -5.14 -4.23 1.28
CA VAL A 6 -5.17 -3.18 0.26
C VAL A 6 -6.58 -3.12 -0.33
N GLU A 7 -7.21 -1.97 -0.21
CA GLU A 7 -8.56 -1.71 -0.69
C GLU A 7 -8.49 -0.65 -1.79
N CYS A 8 -8.88 -1.01 -3.01
CA CYS A 8 -8.91 -0.06 -4.12
C CYS A 8 -10.21 0.72 -4.08
N VAL A 9 -10.12 2.04 -4.11
CA VAL A 9 -11.27 2.94 -4.03
C VAL A 9 -11.23 3.95 -5.17
N ALA A 10 -12.40 4.52 -5.49
CA ALA A 10 -12.49 5.52 -6.54
C ALA A 10 -11.85 6.85 -6.12
N GLU A 11 -11.97 7.23 -4.85
CA GLU A 11 -11.47 8.51 -4.35
C GLU A 11 -11.08 8.38 -2.89
N VAL A 12 -9.77 8.39 -2.60
CA VAL A 12 -9.29 8.23 -1.22
C VAL A 12 -9.66 9.42 -0.33
N ALA A 13 -9.82 10.61 -0.91
CA ALA A 13 -10.18 11.79 -0.14
C ALA A 13 -11.56 11.66 0.52
N SER A 14 -12.44 10.85 -0.07
CA SER A 14 -13.80 10.62 0.44
C SER A 14 -13.88 9.47 1.45
N VAL A 15 -12.79 8.75 1.70
CA VAL A 15 -12.80 7.61 2.62
C VAL A 15 -12.74 8.11 4.06
N ASN A 16 -13.66 7.61 4.89
CA ASN A 16 -13.53 7.78 6.34
C ASN A 16 -12.56 6.71 6.85
N VAL A 17 -11.27 7.04 6.84
CA VAL A 17 -10.21 6.08 7.14
C VAL A 17 -10.35 5.53 8.56
N GLN A 18 -10.70 6.38 9.52
CA GLN A 18 -10.85 5.94 10.91
C GLN A 18 -11.93 4.86 11.05
N GLU A 19 -13.10 5.09 10.47
CA GLU A 19 -14.24 4.18 10.60
C GLU A 19 -14.09 2.94 9.71
N GLN A 20 -13.78 3.16 8.42
CA GLN A 20 -13.65 2.05 7.47
C GLN A 20 -12.41 1.21 7.75
N GLY A 21 -11.32 1.86 8.13
CA GLY A 21 -10.09 1.16 8.51
C GLY A 21 -10.30 0.27 9.73
N ALA A 22 -10.96 0.78 10.76
CA ALA A 22 -11.27 0.02 11.96
C ALA A 22 -12.16 -1.18 11.63
N ALA A 23 -13.18 -0.99 10.79
CA ALA A 23 -14.08 -2.07 10.40
C ALA A 23 -13.34 -3.23 9.73
N ILE A 24 -12.39 -2.93 8.86
CA ILE A 24 -11.58 -3.95 8.20
C ILE A 24 -10.58 -4.56 9.19
N ARG A 25 -9.91 -3.73 9.98
CA ARG A 25 -8.88 -4.15 10.93
C ARG A 25 -9.42 -5.15 11.96
N TYR A 26 -10.64 -4.92 12.46
CA TYR A 26 -11.26 -5.76 13.48
C TYR A 26 -12.20 -6.81 12.91
N GLY A 27 -12.50 -6.76 11.64
CA GLY A 27 -13.41 -7.69 10.99
C GLY A 27 -12.72 -8.92 10.41
N ALA A 28 -13.55 -9.80 9.83
CA ALA A 28 -13.06 -10.99 9.15
C ALA A 28 -12.23 -10.59 7.93
N PRO A 29 -11.17 -11.31 7.57
CA PRO A 29 -10.64 -12.52 8.21
C PRO A 29 -9.62 -12.24 9.32
N TYR A 30 -9.38 -10.98 9.67
CA TYR A 30 -8.25 -10.60 10.52
C TYR A 30 -8.54 -10.72 12.01
N PHE A 31 -9.70 -10.27 12.44
CA PHE A 31 -10.14 -10.31 13.85
C PHE A 31 -9.07 -9.76 14.81
N ASP A 32 -8.67 -10.52 15.83
CA ASP A 32 -7.73 -10.07 16.86
C ASP A 32 -6.33 -9.83 16.31
N VAL A 33 -5.89 -10.63 15.34
CA VAL A 33 -4.59 -10.44 14.68
C VAL A 33 -4.55 -9.08 14.00
N GLY A 34 -5.62 -8.75 13.27
CA GLY A 34 -5.74 -7.49 12.59
C GLY A 34 -4.83 -7.34 11.38
N SER A 35 -4.88 -6.16 10.79
CA SER A 35 -4.08 -5.82 9.62
C SER A 35 -3.94 -4.31 9.54
N ASN A 36 -2.85 -3.83 8.95
CA ASN A 36 -2.79 -2.48 8.45
C ASN A 36 -3.71 -2.38 7.24
N VAL A 37 -4.44 -1.28 7.09
CA VAL A 37 -5.41 -1.12 6.01
C VAL A 37 -4.97 0.04 5.12
N ASN A 38 -4.79 -0.24 3.83
CA ASN A 38 -4.28 0.72 2.87
C ASN A 38 -5.37 0.97 1.83
N PHE A 39 -5.85 2.21 1.73
CA PHE A 39 -6.82 2.63 0.73
C PHE A 39 -6.08 3.27 -0.43
N VAL A 40 -6.29 2.76 -1.64
CA VAL A 40 -5.53 3.13 -2.82
C VAL A 40 -6.46 3.64 -3.91
N GLU A 41 -6.11 4.77 -4.51
CA GLU A 41 -6.80 5.36 -5.65
C GLU A 41 -5.85 5.44 -6.84
N LYS A 42 -6.27 4.95 -8.00
CA LYS A 42 -5.50 5.10 -9.24
C LYS A 42 -5.67 6.51 -9.79
N VAL A 43 -4.57 7.20 -9.98
CA VAL A 43 -4.53 8.51 -10.64
C VAL A 43 -4.14 8.33 -12.12
N SER A 44 -3.11 7.52 -12.37
CA SER A 44 -2.60 7.18 -13.69
C SER A 44 -1.92 5.82 -13.61
N PRO A 45 -1.49 5.21 -14.74
CA PRO A 45 -0.80 3.92 -14.65
C PRO A 45 0.45 3.93 -13.77
N GLU A 46 1.13 5.08 -13.66
CA GLU A 46 2.34 5.19 -12.86
C GLU A 46 2.13 5.85 -11.50
N LYS A 47 0.93 6.35 -11.18
CA LYS A 47 0.71 7.10 -9.94
C LYS A 47 -0.56 6.70 -9.23
N PHE A 48 -0.44 6.44 -7.93
CA PHE A 48 -1.56 6.08 -7.05
C PHE A 48 -1.50 6.90 -5.78
N LYS A 49 -2.68 7.24 -5.23
CA LYS A 49 -2.79 7.90 -3.93
C LYS A 49 -3.06 6.85 -2.86
N LEU A 50 -2.49 7.06 -1.67
CA LEU A 50 -2.56 6.10 -0.57
C LEU A 50 -2.93 6.79 0.72
N ARG A 51 -3.88 6.19 1.46
CA ARG A 51 -4.17 6.54 2.85
C ARG A 51 -4.18 5.26 3.67
N THR A 52 -3.62 5.33 4.88
CA THR A 52 -3.37 4.13 5.69
C THR A 52 -3.96 4.27 7.08
N TYR A 53 -4.67 3.21 7.50
CA TYR A 53 -5.04 2.97 8.90
C TYR A 53 -4.05 1.97 9.46
N GLU A 54 -3.37 2.33 10.54
CA GLU A 54 -2.29 1.51 11.08
C GLU A 54 -2.75 0.71 12.30
N ARG A 55 -2.57 -0.61 12.22
CA ARG A 55 -2.79 -1.50 13.35
C ARG A 55 -1.77 -1.20 14.45
N GLY A 56 -2.23 -1.12 15.69
CA GLY A 56 -1.39 -0.75 16.83
C GLY A 56 -1.50 0.71 17.20
N VAL A 57 -1.62 1.58 16.21
CA VAL A 57 -1.98 2.99 16.42
C VAL A 57 -3.49 3.15 16.48
N GLU A 58 -4.21 2.32 15.71
CA GLU A 58 -5.67 2.33 15.60
C GLU A 58 -6.19 3.68 15.12
N GLY A 59 -5.56 4.18 14.08
CA GLY A 59 -5.94 5.41 13.44
C GLY A 59 -5.15 5.63 12.15
N GLU A 60 -5.52 6.68 11.43
CA GLU A 60 -4.81 7.06 10.21
C GLU A 60 -3.43 7.60 10.54
N THR A 61 -2.42 7.12 9.82
CA THR A 61 -1.03 7.56 9.98
C THR A 61 -0.47 7.99 8.64
N LEU A 62 0.72 8.60 8.69
CA LEU A 62 1.53 8.78 7.49
C LEU A 62 1.89 7.39 6.97
N ALA A 63 1.77 7.18 5.66
CA ALA A 63 2.04 5.86 5.10
C ALA A 63 3.48 5.45 5.36
N CYS A 64 3.67 4.24 5.85
CA CYS A 64 5.01 3.67 6.02
C CYS A 64 5.46 2.99 4.72
N GLY A 65 6.76 2.74 4.62
CA GLY A 65 7.34 2.14 3.42
C GLY A 65 6.74 0.78 3.08
N THR A 66 6.48 -0.08 4.07
CA THR A 66 5.89 -1.40 3.83
C THR A 66 4.47 -1.30 3.28
N GLY A 67 3.70 -0.32 3.73
CA GLY A 67 2.35 -0.07 3.20
C GLY A 67 2.39 0.38 1.74
N ALA A 68 3.33 1.25 1.39
CA ALA A 68 3.51 1.70 0.01
C ALA A 68 3.92 0.53 -0.90
N VAL A 69 4.82 -0.33 -0.44
CA VAL A 69 5.22 -1.53 -1.19
C VAL A 69 4.03 -2.46 -1.38
N ALA A 70 3.27 -2.73 -0.33
CA ALA A 70 2.08 -3.59 -0.42
C ALA A 70 1.06 -3.04 -1.43
N ALA A 71 0.83 -1.73 -1.40
CA ALA A 71 -0.09 -1.07 -2.33
C ALA A 71 0.40 -1.19 -3.78
N ALA A 72 1.68 -0.91 -4.03
CA ALA A 72 2.25 -0.99 -5.38
C ALA A 72 2.17 -2.41 -5.94
N ILE A 73 2.49 -3.41 -5.14
CA ILE A 73 2.42 -4.82 -5.55
C ILE A 73 0.97 -5.21 -5.82
N ALA A 74 0.05 -4.82 -4.95
CA ALA A 74 -1.36 -5.16 -5.11
C ALA A 74 -1.95 -4.59 -6.39
N VAL A 75 -1.69 -3.32 -6.71
CA VAL A 75 -2.23 -2.72 -7.93
C VAL A 75 -1.62 -3.34 -9.19
N HIS A 76 -0.38 -3.75 -9.13
CA HIS A 76 0.24 -4.48 -10.23
C HIS A 76 -0.36 -5.89 -10.37
N TYR A 77 -0.48 -6.61 -9.28
CA TYR A 77 -1.05 -7.96 -9.26
C TYR A 77 -2.50 -7.96 -9.79
N LEU A 78 -3.29 -6.96 -9.41
CA LEU A 78 -4.66 -6.79 -9.86
C LEU A 78 -4.76 -6.23 -11.28
N LYS A 79 -3.62 -5.96 -11.92
CA LYS A 79 -3.53 -5.43 -13.29
C LYS A 79 -4.16 -4.06 -13.44
N LEU A 80 -4.20 -3.28 -12.37
CA LEU A 80 -4.56 -1.87 -12.45
C LEU A 80 -3.42 -1.06 -13.08
N THR A 81 -2.21 -1.60 -13.05
CA THR A 81 -1.07 -1.09 -13.82
C THR A 81 -0.23 -2.27 -14.30
N LEU A 82 0.45 -2.08 -15.45
CA LEU A 82 1.43 -3.04 -15.95
C LEU A 82 2.86 -2.51 -15.77
N ILE A 83 2.99 -1.33 -15.19
CA ILE A 83 4.27 -0.66 -15.00
C ILE A 83 4.90 -1.16 -13.70
N ASN A 84 6.20 -1.41 -13.74
CA ASN A 84 6.95 -1.93 -12.58
C ASN A 84 7.71 -0.85 -11.81
N ILE A 85 7.42 0.41 -12.08
CA ILE A 85 7.89 1.56 -11.29
C ILE A 85 6.65 2.40 -11.01
N VAL A 86 6.24 2.45 -9.75
CA VAL A 86 4.97 3.05 -9.35
C VAL A 86 5.22 4.14 -8.31
N ASN A 87 4.63 5.31 -8.53
CA ASN A 87 4.69 6.41 -7.58
C ASN A 87 3.48 6.34 -6.66
N ILE A 88 3.74 6.33 -5.37
CA ILE A 88 2.71 6.30 -4.33
C ILE A 88 2.69 7.65 -3.63
N ASP A 89 1.61 8.40 -3.83
CA ASP A 89 1.39 9.70 -3.20
C ASP A 89 0.68 9.46 -1.87
N ALA A 90 1.44 9.54 -0.80
CA ALA A 90 0.96 9.30 0.56
C ALA A 90 0.98 10.60 1.36
N LEU A 91 0.35 10.60 2.55
CA LEU A 91 0.30 11.81 3.39
C LEU A 91 1.70 12.34 3.74
N GLY A 92 2.67 11.43 3.91
CA GLY A 92 4.03 11.81 4.26
C GLY A 92 4.89 12.23 3.09
N GLY A 93 4.39 12.14 1.86
CA GLY A 93 5.12 12.50 0.65
C GLY A 93 5.00 11.44 -0.44
N ILE A 94 5.74 11.62 -1.51
CA ILE A 94 5.70 10.70 -2.65
C ILE A 94 6.81 9.66 -2.48
N LEU A 95 6.41 8.39 -2.60
CA LEU A 95 7.31 7.25 -2.57
C LEU A 95 7.32 6.58 -3.93
N GLU A 96 8.50 6.16 -4.39
CA GLU A 96 8.63 5.40 -5.62
C GLU A 96 8.93 3.94 -5.27
N VAL A 97 8.11 3.03 -5.79
CA VAL A 97 8.30 1.58 -5.61
C VAL A 97 8.61 0.96 -6.95
N SER A 98 9.73 0.26 -7.04
CA SER A 98 10.10 -0.49 -8.23
C SER A 98 10.33 -1.95 -7.89
N PHE A 99 10.16 -2.82 -8.88
CA PHE A 99 10.30 -4.27 -8.67
C PHE A 99 10.42 -4.98 -10.01
N THR A 100 10.81 -6.26 -9.95
CA THR A 100 10.64 -7.19 -11.06
C THR A 100 9.59 -8.21 -10.67
N SER A 101 8.79 -8.67 -11.65
CA SER A 101 7.72 -9.62 -11.35
C SER A 101 7.75 -10.80 -12.31
N HIS A 102 7.45 -11.99 -11.79
CA HIS A 102 7.34 -13.22 -12.56
C HIS A 102 6.44 -14.20 -11.81
N ASP A 103 5.37 -14.64 -12.44
CA ASP A 103 4.43 -15.64 -11.90
C ASP A 103 3.97 -15.34 -10.47
N GLY A 104 3.57 -14.11 -10.21
CA GLY A 104 3.09 -13.71 -8.88
C GLY A 104 4.19 -13.50 -7.85
N GLN A 105 5.45 -13.61 -8.25
CA GLN A 105 6.59 -13.32 -7.38
C GLN A 105 7.15 -11.95 -7.72
N TYR A 106 7.47 -11.19 -6.68
CA TYR A 106 7.98 -9.83 -6.79
C TYR A 106 9.36 -9.78 -6.13
N LYS A 107 10.36 -9.42 -6.91
CA LYS A 107 11.78 -9.43 -6.50
C LYS A 107 12.41 -8.08 -6.77
N ASN A 108 13.59 -7.88 -6.18
CA ASN A 108 14.37 -6.65 -6.36
C ASN A 108 13.52 -5.42 -6.05
N ILE A 109 12.74 -5.50 -4.97
CA ILE A 109 11.86 -4.42 -4.56
C ILE A 109 12.72 -3.29 -3.99
N GLN A 110 12.52 -2.08 -4.52
CA GLN A 110 13.20 -0.88 -4.07
C GLN A 110 12.16 0.18 -3.73
N LEU A 111 12.35 0.83 -2.61
CA LEU A 111 11.50 1.92 -2.15
C LEU A 111 12.37 3.16 -1.99
N LYS A 112 11.98 4.25 -2.66
CA LYS A 112 12.65 5.54 -2.55
C LYS A 112 11.65 6.61 -2.12
N GLY A 113 12.05 7.46 -1.18
CA GLY A 113 11.26 8.60 -0.77
C GLY A 113 12.16 9.81 -0.60
N SER A 114 11.74 10.96 -1.10
CA SER A 114 12.47 12.22 -0.98
C SER A 114 13.95 12.09 -1.35
N ALA A 115 14.24 11.34 -2.40
CA ALA A 115 15.59 11.05 -2.89
C ALA A 115 16.44 10.15 -1.98
N THR A 116 15.84 9.52 -0.97
CA THR A 116 16.53 8.61 -0.05
C THR A 116 16.08 7.17 -0.29
N PHE A 117 17.04 6.27 -0.41
CA PHE A 117 16.76 4.83 -0.47
C PHE A 117 16.36 4.33 0.93
N VAL A 118 15.25 3.62 1.04
CA VAL A 118 14.68 3.21 2.33
C VAL A 118 14.58 1.70 2.49
N PHE A 119 14.40 0.95 1.38
CA PHE A 119 14.10 -0.48 1.47
C PHE A 119 14.52 -1.21 0.21
N SER A 120 14.97 -2.46 0.38
CA SER A 120 15.25 -3.39 -0.73
C SER A 120 14.88 -4.80 -0.28
N GLY A 121 14.25 -5.57 -1.16
CA GLY A 121 13.87 -6.93 -0.80
C GLY A 121 13.04 -7.65 -1.87
N ASN A 122 12.46 -8.76 -1.44
CA ASN A 122 11.62 -9.63 -2.27
C ASN A 122 10.27 -9.83 -1.61
N PHE A 123 9.26 -10.08 -2.45
CA PHE A 123 7.91 -10.30 -1.99
C PHE A 123 7.21 -11.31 -2.90
N SER A 124 6.45 -12.23 -2.32
CA SER A 124 5.63 -13.21 -3.06
C SER A 124 4.18 -13.09 -2.64
N LEU A 125 3.29 -13.21 -3.61
CA LEU A 125 1.86 -13.26 -3.37
C LEU A 125 1.33 -14.68 -3.39
#